data_68e99fca987749c202d30103005a7622
#
_entry.id   68e99fca987749c202d30103005a7622
#
_cell.length_a   1.000
_cell.length_b   1.000
_cell.length_c   1.000
_cell.angle_alpha   90.00
_cell.angle_beta   90.00
_cell.angle_gamma   90.00
#
_symmetry.space_group_name_H-M   'P 1'
#
loop_
_entity.id
_entity.type
_entity.pdbx_description
1 polymer ?
#
loop_
_entity_poly.entity_id
_entity_poly.type
_entity_poly.pdbx_seq_one_letter_code
_entity_poly.pdbx_strand_id
1 'polypeptide(L)'
;FLLRLRRTGWLEEQPGSYESEPTLAFMPEVTPLLDALEEILNPRVVTYTGKLYKAWQLLGSIGQEKSPYENVLREVAADLETLNKSLRALNASIGHYIDRLTHNRTPQEVLELFDQYEEKVVAAAYHRFKTSDNLFNYRAFLEEGLDDCETNYLPQLALDYARVERCAPSEAAPAV
;
A
#
# COMPACT_ATOMS: atom_id res chain seq x y z
N PHE A 1 -27.46 -20.34 -5.27
CA PHE A 1 -26.46 -19.25 -5.29
C PHE A 1 -25.15 -19.73 -5.91
N LEU A 2 -24.49 -20.77 -5.40
CA LEU A 2 -23.19 -21.30 -5.88
C LEU A 2 -23.22 -21.72 -7.36
N LEU A 3 -24.29 -22.39 -7.81
CA LEU A 3 -24.46 -22.77 -9.21
C LEU A 3 -24.50 -21.55 -10.16
N ARG A 4 -25.04 -20.42 -9.70
CA ARG A 4 -25.05 -19.19 -10.47
C ARG A 4 -23.64 -18.60 -10.57
N LEU A 5 -22.88 -18.57 -9.49
CA LEU A 5 -21.48 -18.11 -9.47
C LEU A 5 -20.60 -18.98 -10.38
N ARG A 6 -20.79 -20.29 -10.36
CA ARG A 6 -20.09 -21.21 -11.26
C ARG A 6 -20.42 -20.92 -12.74
N ARG A 7 -21.72 -20.72 -13.06
CA ARG A 7 -22.17 -20.45 -14.44
C ARG A 7 -21.71 -19.10 -14.97
N THR A 8 -21.46 -18.13 -14.08
CA THR A 8 -20.98 -16.79 -14.42
C THR A 8 -19.44 -16.66 -14.39
N GLY A 9 -18.70 -17.75 -14.15
CA GLY A 9 -17.24 -17.74 -14.18
C GLY A 9 -16.58 -17.14 -12.92
N TRP A 10 -17.30 -17.12 -11.79
CA TRP A 10 -16.73 -16.67 -10.51
C TRP A 10 -16.08 -17.82 -9.72
N LEU A 11 -16.62 -19.03 -9.93
CA LEU A 11 -16.14 -20.23 -9.26
C LEU A 11 -15.80 -21.30 -10.31
N GLU A 12 -14.72 -22.02 -10.04
CA GLU A 12 -14.34 -23.23 -10.75
C GLU A 12 -14.36 -24.44 -9.81
N GLU A 13 -14.59 -25.60 -10.37
CA GLU A 13 -14.49 -26.84 -9.66
C GLU A 13 -13.08 -27.39 -9.79
N GLN A 14 -12.39 -27.48 -8.68
CA GLN A 14 -11.07 -28.09 -8.62
C GLN A 14 -11.22 -29.58 -8.35
N PRO A 15 -10.63 -30.44 -9.21
CA PRO A 15 -10.68 -31.89 -8.99
C PRO A 15 -10.00 -32.23 -7.66
N GLY A 16 -10.70 -33.01 -6.85
CA GLY A 16 -10.13 -33.56 -5.63
C GLY A 16 -8.98 -34.52 -5.92
N SER A 17 -8.07 -34.67 -4.97
CA SER A 17 -7.10 -35.77 -4.96
C SER A 17 -7.81 -37.11 -4.73
N TYR A 18 -7.12 -38.23 -4.92
CA TYR A 18 -7.66 -39.58 -4.85
C TYR A 18 -8.49 -39.89 -3.58
N GLU A 19 -8.40 -39.06 -2.54
CA GLU A 19 -9.09 -39.24 -1.25
C GLU A 19 -9.97 -38.04 -0.85
N SER A 20 -10.08 -36.99 -1.69
CA SER A 20 -10.86 -35.79 -1.38
C SER A 20 -11.93 -35.50 -2.41
N GLU A 21 -13.08 -35.03 -1.93
CA GLU A 21 -14.17 -34.56 -2.80
C GLU A 21 -13.74 -33.30 -3.60
N PRO A 22 -14.33 -33.09 -4.79
CA PRO A 22 -14.06 -31.89 -5.58
C PRO A 22 -14.46 -30.63 -4.79
N THR A 23 -13.61 -29.60 -4.81
CA THR A 23 -13.83 -28.35 -4.12
C THR A 23 -14.16 -27.23 -5.10
N LEU A 24 -14.96 -26.25 -4.64
CA LEU A 24 -15.22 -25.03 -5.39
C LEU A 24 -14.24 -23.96 -4.94
N ALA A 25 -13.48 -23.42 -5.88
CA ALA A 25 -12.56 -22.29 -5.65
C ALA A 25 -12.97 -21.07 -6.46
N PHE A 26 -12.63 -19.89 -5.99
CA PHE A 26 -12.74 -18.68 -6.80
C PHE A 26 -11.73 -18.73 -7.95
N MET A 27 -12.16 -18.28 -9.12
CA MET A 27 -11.26 -18.07 -10.25
C MET A 27 -10.13 -17.11 -9.86
N PRO A 28 -8.86 -17.36 -10.22
CA PRO A 28 -7.75 -16.48 -9.87
C PRO A 28 -7.96 -15.01 -10.26
N GLU A 29 -8.64 -14.77 -11.37
CA GLU A 29 -8.96 -13.45 -11.89
C GLU A 29 -9.98 -12.68 -11.02
N VAL A 30 -10.80 -13.41 -10.24
CA VAL A 30 -11.82 -12.85 -9.36
C VAL A 30 -11.23 -12.48 -8.00
N THR A 31 -10.17 -13.14 -7.57
CA THR A 31 -9.55 -12.94 -6.26
C THR A 31 -9.16 -11.47 -6.01
N PRO A 32 -8.47 -10.75 -6.94
CA PRO A 32 -8.13 -9.34 -6.73
C PRO A 32 -9.35 -8.43 -6.55
N LEU A 33 -10.48 -8.76 -7.21
CA LEU A 33 -11.72 -8.02 -7.04
C LEU A 33 -12.34 -8.26 -5.66
N LEU A 34 -12.30 -9.50 -5.17
CA LEU A 34 -12.80 -9.84 -3.83
C LEU A 34 -11.94 -9.21 -2.75
N ASP A 35 -10.62 -9.23 -2.91
CA ASP A 35 -9.68 -8.57 -2.00
C ASP A 35 -9.94 -7.05 -1.94
N ALA A 36 -10.17 -6.42 -3.09
CA ALA A 36 -10.52 -5.00 -3.15
C ALA A 36 -11.87 -4.70 -2.46
N LEU A 37 -12.88 -5.57 -2.63
CA LEU A 37 -14.16 -5.44 -1.95
C LEU A 37 -14.02 -5.65 -0.43
N GLU A 38 -13.20 -6.63 -0.02
CA GLU A 38 -12.91 -6.85 1.40
C GLU A 38 -12.22 -5.64 2.02
N GLU A 39 -11.26 -5.03 1.32
CA GLU A 39 -10.57 -3.82 1.77
C GLU A 39 -11.51 -2.61 1.90
N ILE A 40 -12.50 -2.48 1.01
CA ILE A 40 -13.54 -1.45 1.10
C ILE A 40 -14.47 -1.68 2.30
N LEU A 41 -14.86 -2.93 2.53
CA LEU A 41 -15.79 -3.30 3.61
C LEU A 41 -15.13 -3.32 4.98
N ASN A 42 -13.88 -3.73 5.02
CA ASN A 42 -13.07 -3.87 6.23
C ASN A 42 -11.75 -3.11 6.03
N PRO A 43 -11.74 -1.76 6.08
CA PRO A 43 -10.52 -0.99 5.92
C PRO A 43 -9.49 -1.43 6.97
N ARG A 44 -8.41 -2.05 6.49
CA ARG A 44 -7.32 -2.51 7.35
C ARG A 44 -6.59 -1.29 7.90
N VAL A 45 -6.21 -1.35 9.16
CA VAL A 45 -5.29 -0.37 9.73
C VAL A 45 -3.96 -0.51 9.01
N VAL A 46 -3.62 0.48 8.21
CA VAL A 46 -2.39 0.48 7.42
C VAL A 46 -1.18 0.58 8.35
N THR A 47 -0.30 -0.40 8.29
CA THR A 47 0.95 -0.39 9.05
C THR A 47 2.00 0.39 8.26
N TYR A 48 2.30 1.61 8.67
CA TYR A 48 3.19 2.53 7.95
C TYR A 48 4.67 2.29 8.21
N THR A 49 5.06 1.82 9.37
CA THR A 49 6.44 1.71 9.86
C THR A 49 7.35 0.96 8.91
N GLY A 50 6.92 -0.19 8.45
CA GLY A 50 7.78 -1.04 7.65
C GLY A 50 8.21 -0.40 6.33
N LYS A 51 7.35 0.36 5.67
CA LYS A 51 7.61 0.93 4.34
C LYS A 51 8.52 2.16 4.39
N LEU A 52 8.30 3.07 5.31
CA LEU A 52 9.14 4.27 5.47
C LEU A 52 10.54 3.92 5.95
N TYR A 53 10.64 3.01 6.91
CA TYR A 53 11.93 2.50 7.39
C TYR A 53 12.69 1.77 6.28
N LYS A 54 12.00 0.93 5.50
CA LYS A 54 12.58 0.24 4.34
C LYS A 54 13.06 1.23 3.29
N ALA A 55 12.24 2.24 2.95
CA ALA A 55 12.60 3.29 2.00
C ALA A 55 13.87 4.04 2.44
N TRP A 56 13.94 4.44 3.69
CA TRP A 56 15.14 5.06 4.26
C TRP A 56 16.36 4.17 4.17
N GLN A 57 16.25 2.90 4.55
CA GLN A 57 17.38 1.95 4.47
C GLN A 57 17.83 1.71 3.03
N LEU A 58 16.89 1.58 2.09
CA LEU A 58 17.22 1.40 0.68
C LEU A 58 17.95 2.62 0.12
N LEU A 59 17.49 3.84 0.39
CA LEU A 59 18.18 5.05 -0.04
C LEU A 59 19.60 5.12 0.53
N GLY A 60 19.80 4.76 1.79
CA GLY A 60 21.13 4.70 2.40
C GLY A 60 22.07 3.64 1.79
N SER A 61 21.55 2.64 1.08
CA SER A 61 22.33 1.59 0.44
C SER A 61 22.67 1.85 -1.03
N ILE A 62 22.16 2.95 -1.61
CA ILE A 62 22.20 3.23 -3.05
C ILE A 62 23.61 3.15 -3.65
N GLY A 63 24.62 3.66 -2.94
CA GLY A 63 26.01 3.66 -3.40
C GLY A 63 26.68 2.27 -3.41
N GLN A 64 26.04 1.27 -2.80
CA GLN A 64 26.56 -0.10 -2.73
C GLN A 64 25.87 -1.02 -3.75
N GLU A 65 24.79 -0.55 -4.37
CA GLU A 65 23.99 -1.34 -5.28
C GLU A 65 24.54 -1.33 -6.70
N LYS A 66 24.50 -2.50 -7.36
CA LYS A 66 24.91 -2.63 -8.78
C LYS A 66 23.88 -2.04 -9.74
N SER A 67 22.62 -2.09 -9.37
CA SER A 67 21.47 -1.58 -10.12
C SER A 67 20.66 -0.65 -9.22
N PRO A 68 21.16 0.56 -8.95
CA PRO A 68 20.56 1.44 -7.96
C PRO A 68 19.18 1.96 -8.37
N TYR A 69 18.92 2.14 -9.67
CA TYR A 69 17.58 2.49 -10.13
C TYR A 69 16.59 1.34 -9.89
N GLU A 70 16.90 0.15 -10.38
CA GLU A 70 15.98 -0.99 -10.31
C GLU A 70 15.75 -1.48 -8.88
N ASN A 71 16.84 -1.63 -8.10
CA ASN A 71 16.79 -2.24 -6.77
C ASN A 71 16.45 -1.26 -5.65
N VAL A 72 16.68 0.06 -5.87
CA VAL A 72 16.46 1.08 -4.83
C VAL A 72 15.33 2.03 -5.23
N LEU A 73 15.52 2.89 -6.23
CA LEU A 73 14.55 3.95 -6.50
C LEU A 73 13.18 3.41 -6.91
N ARG A 74 13.13 2.42 -7.78
CA ARG A 74 11.88 1.81 -8.24
C ARG A 74 11.13 1.12 -7.11
N GLU A 75 11.85 0.45 -6.22
CA GLU A 75 11.27 -0.21 -5.04
C GLU A 75 10.75 0.82 -4.02
N VAL A 76 11.54 1.87 -3.75
CA VAL A 76 11.12 2.99 -2.87
C VAL A 76 9.89 3.68 -3.43
N ALA A 77 9.89 4.01 -4.72
CA ALA A 77 8.74 4.64 -5.38
C ALA A 77 7.48 3.78 -5.27
N ALA A 78 7.58 2.47 -5.53
CA ALA A 78 6.45 1.54 -5.45
C ALA A 78 5.90 1.42 -4.01
N ASP A 79 6.78 1.36 -3.00
CA ASP A 79 6.38 1.30 -1.60
C ASP A 79 5.71 2.61 -1.14
N LEU A 80 6.24 3.76 -1.54
CA LEU A 80 5.66 5.07 -1.21
C LEU A 80 4.33 5.33 -1.95
N GLU A 81 4.21 4.88 -3.20
CA GLU A 81 2.93 4.94 -3.94
C GLU A 81 1.85 4.09 -3.27
N THR A 82 2.20 2.87 -2.86
CA THR A 82 1.29 1.98 -2.13
C THR A 82 0.87 2.62 -0.80
N LEU A 83 1.82 3.23 -0.08
CA LEU A 83 1.55 3.96 1.15
C LEU A 83 0.59 5.13 0.91
N ASN A 84 0.82 5.93 -0.13
CA ASN A 84 -0.04 7.06 -0.49
C ASN A 84 -1.47 6.60 -0.84
N LYS A 85 -1.61 5.51 -1.63
CA LYS A 85 -2.92 4.91 -1.93
C LYS A 85 -3.65 4.48 -0.64
N SER A 86 -2.94 3.84 0.26
CA SER A 86 -3.49 3.41 1.55
C SER A 86 -3.91 4.57 2.45
N LEU A 87 -3.12 5.65 2.49
CA LEU A 87 -3.46 6.88 3.23
C LEU A 87 -4.71 7.55 2.67
N ARG A 88 -4.82 7.63 1.35
CA ARG A 88 -6.01 8.18 0.68
C ARG A 88 -7.26 7.35 0.96
N ALA A 89 -7.14 6.02 0.92
CA ALA A 89 -8.24 5.12 1.25
C ALA A 89 -8.68 5.27 2.72
N LEU A 90 -7.74 5.38 3.65
CA LEU A 90 -8.02 5.63 5.06
C LEU A 90 -8.74 6.97 5.25
N ASN A 91 -8.26 8.03 4.61
CA ASN A 91 -8.89 9.36 4.70
C ASN A 91 -10.32 9.36 4.14
N ALA A 92 -10.55 8.69 3.02
CA ALA A 92 -11.88 8.51 2.45
C ALA A 92 -12.79 7.70 3.39
N SER A 93 -12.29 6.64 4.00
CA SER A 93 -13.02 5.83 4.97
C SER A 93 -13.43 6.64 6.21
N ILE A 94 -12.52 7.47 6.72
CA ILE A 94 -12.82 8.40 7.83
C ILE A 94 -13.93 9.39 7.41
N GLY A 95 -13.83 9.97 6.21
CA GLY A 95 -14.86 10.87 5.67
C GLY A 95 -16.24 10.21 5.61
N HIS A 96 -16.34 9.03 5.02
CA HIS A 96 -17.58 8.26 4.97
C HIS A 96 -18.13 7.85 6.35
N TYR A 97 -17.24 7.60 7.29
CA TYR A 97 -17.63 7.31 8.66
C TYR A 97 -18.24 8.54 9.33
N ILE A 98 -17.59 9.70 9.22
CA ILE A 98 -18.10 10.98 9.74
C ILE A 98 -19.45 11.33 9.10
N ASP A 99 -19.60 11.19 7.78
CA ASP A 99 -20.88 11.43 7.09
C ASP A 99 -21.99 10.53 7.64
N ARG A 100 -21.71 9.25 7.86
CA ARG A 100 -22.69 8.34 8.47
C ARG A 100 -23.01 8.67 9.91
N LEU A 101 -22.08 9.26 10.67
CA LEU A 101 -22.30 9.72 12.02
C LEU A 101 -23.22 10.94 12.10
N THR A 102 -23.07 11.86 11.12
CA THR A 102 -23.77 13.14 11.14
C THR A 102 -25.15 13.09 10.50
N HIS A 103 -25.46 12.07 9.68
CA HIS A 103 -26.74 11.93 9.01
C HIS A 103 -27.77 11.14 9.84
N ASN A 104 -28.87 11.82 10.25
CA ASN A 104 -30.08 11.24 10.86
C ASN A 104 -29.92 10.46 12.17
N ARG A 105 -28.98 10.86 13.05
CA ARG A 105 -28.78 10.22 14.34
C ARG A 105 -29.02 11.17 15.52
N THR A 106 -29.42 10.60 16.64
CA THR A 106 -29.52 11.33 17.89
C THR A 106 -28.13 11.62 18.46
N PRO A 107 -27.93 12.67 19.28
CA PRO A 107 -26.66 12.96 19.92
C PRO A 107 -26.09 11.77 20.74
N GLN A 108 -26.96 10.95 21.31
CA GLN A 108 -26.58 9.77 22.06
C GLN A 108 -25.94 8.70 21.19
N GLU A 109 -26.56 8.40 20.04
CA GLU A 109 -26.04 7.43 19.07
C GLU A 109 -24.71 7.88 18.45
N VAL A 110 -24.52 9.20 18.33
CA VAL A 110 -23.26 9.78 17.87
C VAL A 110 -22.15 9.54 18.89
N LEU A 111 -22.41 9.72 20.19
CA LEU A 111 -21.43 9.48 21.25
C LEU A 111 -21.03 8.01 21.33
N GLU A 112 -21.97 7.07 21.31
CA GLU A 112 -21.69 5.63 21.31
C GLU A 112 -20.82 5.19 20.12
N LEU A 113 -21.00 5.82 18.97
CA LEU A 113 -20.18 5.54 17.79
C LEU A 113 -18.80 6.17 17.87
N PHE A 114 -18.64 7.32 18.51
CA PHE A 114 -17.32 7.90 18.79
C PHE A 114 -16.53 7.00 19.74
N ASP A 115 -17.16 6.46 20.79
CA ASP A 115 -16.52 5.54 21.72
C ASP A 115 -16.06 4.25 20.99
N GLN A 116 -16.90 3.69 20.11
CA GLN A 116 -16.53 2.52 19.29
C GLN A 116 -15.41 2.83 18.28
N TYR A 117 -15.38 4.04 17.73
CA TYR A 117 -14.32 4.48 16.80
C TYR A 117 -13.01 4.69 17.53
N GLU A 118 -13.04 5.31 18.70
CA GLU A 118 -11.86 5.50 19.54
C GLU A 118 -11.25 4.14 19.92
N GLU A 119 -12.07 3.18 20.34
CA GLU A 119 -11.62 1.85 20.75
C GLU A 119 -11.06 1.03 19.58
N LYS A 120 -11.70 1.05 18.40
CA LYS A 120 -11.34 0.17 17.27
C LYS A 120 -10.31 0.78 16.31
N VAL A 121 -10.32 2.07 16.11
CA VAL A 121 -9.51 2.75 15.08
C VAL A 121 -8.42 3.62 15.68
N VAL A 122 -8.74 4.42 16.69
CA VAL A 122 -7.80 5.39 17.28
C VAL A 122 -6.82 4.68 18.20
N ALA A 123 -7.25 3.78 19.06
CA ALA A 123 -6.37 3.09 20.00
C ALA A 123 -5.35 2.19 19.28
N ALA A 124 -5.74 1.50 18.21
CA ALA A 124 -4.86 0.60 17.50
C ALA A 124 -3.91 1.30 16.51
N ALA A 125 -4.39 2.32 15.79
CA ALA A 125 -3.64 3.00 14.73
C ALA A 125 -2.95 4.29 15.20
N TYR A 126 -3.64 5.09 16.01
CA TYR A 126 -3.18 6.42 16.41
C TYR A 126 -1.99 6.38 17.35
N HIS A 127 -1.90 5.40 18.23
CA HIS A 127 -0.76 5.27 19.13
C HIS A 127 0.53 4.93 18.34
N ARG A 128 0.45 4.05 17.36
CA ARG A 128 1.58 3.75 16.46
C ARG A 128 1.95 4.94 15.60
N PHE A 129 0.97 5.64 15.06
CA PHE A 129 1.17 6.84 14.25
C PHE A 129 1.88 7.96 15.01
N LYS A 130 1.61 8.06 16.32
CA LYS A 130 2.16 9.11 17.18
C LYS A 130 3.57 8.77 17.71
N THR A 131 3.94 7.51 17.76
CA THR A 131 5.19 7.05 18.41
C THR A 131 6.26 6.57 17.43
N SER A 132 6.08 5.39 16.85
CA SER A 132 7.12 4.74 16.05
C SER A 132 6.99 4.97 14.55
N ASP A 133 5.77 5.25 14.07
CA ASP A 133 5.42 5.28 12.66
C ASP A 133 5.12 6.69 12.15
N ASN A 134 5.56 7.69 12.88
CA ASN A 134 5.34 9.08 12.50
C ASN A 134 6.12 9.41 11.23
N LEU A 135 5.38 9.71 10.15
CA LEU A 135 5.93 10.14 8.86
C LEU A 135 6.94 11.30 9.03
N PHE A 136 6.68 12.21 9.97
CA PHE A 136 7.56 13.34 10.25
C PHE A 136 8.93 12.92 10.79
N ASN A 137 9.04 11.76 11.45
CA ASN A 137 10.33 11.25 11.94
C ASN A 137 11.24 10.79 10.80
N TYR A 138 10.68 10.37 9.67
CA TYR A 138 11.42 9.88 8.51
C TYR A 138 11.60 10.93 7.43
N ARG A 139 10.84 12.03 7.47
CA ARG A 139 10.83 13.05 6.42
C ARG A 139 12.23 13.59 6.16
N ALA A 140 12.92 14.06 7.20
CA ALA A 140 14.24 14.64 7.06
C ALA A 140 15.26 13.64 6.48
N PHE A 141 15.20 12.38 6.92
CA PHE A 141 16.09 11.32 6.42
C PHE A 141 15.80 10.93 4.97
N LEU A 142 14.52 10.95 4.56
CA LEU A 142 14.14 10.66 3.18
C LEU A 142 14.53 11.84 2.26
N GLU A 143 14.31 13.08 2.68
CA GLU A 143 14.73 14.27 1.95
C GLU A 143 16.27 14.27 1.78
N GLU A 144 17.03 14.05 2.84
CA GLU A 144 18.50 13.93 2.79
C GLU A 144 18.97 12.80 1.86
N GLY A 145 18.32 11.63 1.93
CA GLY A 145 18.63 10.50 1.05
C GLY A 145 18.34 10.80 -0.42
N LEU A 146 17.27 11.52 -0.73
CA LEU A 146 16.95 11.92 -2.10
C LEU A 146 17.91 13.00 -2.61
N ASP A 147 18.27 13.98 -1.79
CA ASP A 147 19.27 15.00 -2.12
C ASP A 147 20.65 14.39 -2.39
N ASP A 148 21.02 13.36 -1.63
CA ASP A 148 22.26 12.59 -1.85
C ASP A 148 22.20 11.80 -3.18
N CYS A 149 21.04 11.20 -3.49
CA CYS A 149 20.81 10.52 -4.77
C CYS A 149 20.98 11.47 -5.96
N GLU A 150 20.38 12.66 -5.90
CA GLU A 150 20.47 13.67 -6.95
C GLU A 150 21.90 14.19 -7.08
N THR A 151 22.58 14.47 -5.97
CA THR A 151 23.90 15.11 -5.99
C THR A 151 25.01 14.14 -6.41
N ASN A 152 24.99 12.90 -5.90
CA ASN A 152 26.13 12.01 -6.00
C ASN A 152 25.90 10.81 -6.93
N TYR A 153 24.66 10.40 -7.16
CA TYR A 153 24.36 9.14 -7.88
C TYR A 153 23.56 9.32 -9.17
N LEU A 154 23.10 10.54 -9.50
CA LEU A 154 22.26 10.80 -10.68
C LEU A 154 22.85 10.22 -12.01
N PRO A 155 24.15 10.37 -12.33
CA PRO A 155 24.68 9.77 -13.56
C PRO A 155 24.60 8.25 -13.59
N GLN A 156 24.83 7.59 -12.47
CA GLN A 156 24.74 6.13 -12.36
C GLN A 156 23.28 5.66 -12.44
N LEU A 157 22.38 6.37 -11.80
CA LEU A 157 20.94 6.13 -11.84
C LEU A 157 20.40 6.28 -13.26
N ALA A 158 20.81 7.32 -13.99
CA ALA A 158 20.39 7.54 -15.36
C ALA A 158 20.88 6.43 -16.30
N LEU A 159 22.12 5.93 -16.13
CA LEU A 159 22.63 4.80 -16.89
C LEU A 159 21.88 3.50 -16.58
N ASP A 160 21.57 3.25 -15.32
CA ASP A 160 20.82 2.07 -14.92
C ASP A 160 19.37 2.14 -15.42
N TYR A 161 18.73 3.30 -15.31
CA TYR A 161 17.41 3.58 -15.89
C TYR A 161 17.39 3.29 -17.40
N ALA A 162 18.34 3.86 -18.15
CA ALA A 162 18.44 3.65 -19.59
C ALA A 162 18.55 2.18 -19.97
N ARG A 163 19.29 1.41 -19.17
CA ARG A 163 19.45 -0.04 -19.35
C ARG A 163 18.14 -0.79 -19.09
N VAL A 164 17.42 -0.45 -17.99
CA VAL A 164 16.20 -1.13 -17.57
C VAL A 164 15.05 -0.80 -18.51
N GLU A 165 14.87 0.47 -18.84
CA GLU A 165 13.75 0.96 -19.68
C GLU A 165 14.07 0.93 -21.18
N ARG A 166 15.30 0.51 -21.55
CA ARG A 166 15.78 0.38 -22.95
C ARG A 166 15.67 1.68 -23.76
N CYS A 167 15.98 2.81 -23.12
CA CYS A 167 16.00 4.12 -23.77
C CYS A 167 17.43 4.66 -23.93
N ALA A 168 17.60 5.79 -24.66
CA ALA A 168 18.91 6.42 -24.77
C ALA A 168 19.33 7.08 -23.44
N PRO A 169 20.62 7.03 -23.05
CA PRO A 169 21.10 7.66 -21.82
C PRO A 169 20.81 9.17 -21.73
N SER A 170 20.73 9.87 -22.86
CA SER A 170 20.38 11.29 -22.93
C SER A 170 18.92 11.58 -22.57
N GLU A 171 18.04 10.58 -22.68
CA GLU A 171 16.62 10.69 -22.32
C GLU A 171 16.38 10.25 -20.87
N ALA A 172 17.33 9.55 -20.27
CA ALA A 172 17.21 8.99 -18.93
C ALA A 172 17.42 10.04 -17.84
N ALA A 173 18.36 10.97 -18.01
CA ALA A 173 18.69 11.95 -16.97
C ALA A 173 17.51 12.84 -16.50
N PRO A 174 16.61 13.32 -17.38
CA PRO A 174 15.43 14.04 -16.95
C PRO A 174 14.28 13.17 -16.40
N ALA A 175 14.39 11.83 -16.52
CA ALA A 175 13.36 10.88 -16.12
C ALA A 175 13.63 10.26 -14.73
N VAL A 176 14.86 10.36 -14.23
CA VAL A 176 15.27 9.89 -12.89
C VAL A 176 15.14 11.02 -11.88
#